data_f19b8091b512dec948438d40ea0cdc37
#
_entry.id   f19b8091b512dec948438d40ea0cdc37
#
_cell.length_a   1.000
_cell.length_b   1.000
_cell.length_c   1.000
_cell.angle_alpha   90.00
_cell.angle_beta   90.00
_cell.angle_gamma   90.00
#
_symmetry.space_group_name_H-M   'P 1'
#
loop_
_entity.id
_entity.type
_entity.pdbx_description
1 polymer ?
#
loop_
_entity_poly.entity_id
_entity_poly.type
_entity_poly.pdbx_seq_one_letter_code
_entity_poly.pdbx_strand_id
1 'polypeptide(L)'
;MSPLEHSYRHCQRVAKTQAKNFYYAFFALPKEKRDAMCAIYAFFRYCDDLSDDASSVEAARQNLHRWRAVLDAAYAGTAGAALLPADQPGAVSANAMLPAFNDTVRRFNIPKEYFADLITGAEMDLDVKRYETFEELYRYCYRVASCVGLSVIHIFGFTDEAAKQRAEECGIAFQLTNILRDVREDAQMGRIYLPLEDLRRFGVPEEDILSAHPPPAFVDLMRFESQRAHDYYDKSRPLLHMIHADSREALVALMEIYHGLLKKIEHSGFDVFARRVSLPTWKKALIAIKSVLRSRRNR
;
A
#
# COMPACT_ATOMS: atom_id res chain seq x y z
N MET A 1 -8.18 28.73 -12.68
CA MET A 1 -8.01 27.34 -12.23
C MET A 1 -9.10 27.04 -11.23
N SER A 2 -9.86 25.98 -11.41
CA SER A 2 -10.97 25.60 -10.52
C SER A 2 -10.45 25.09 -9.16
N PRO A 3 -11.26 25.13 -8.08
CA PRO A 3 -10.90 24.52 -6.79
C PRO A 3 -10.54 23.02 -6.93
N LEU A 4 -11.23 22.30 -7.80
CA LEU A 4 -10.97 20.89 -8.08
C LEU A 4 -9.60 20.67 -8.73
N GLU A 5 -9.21 21.51 -9.70
CA GLU A 5 -7.87 21.44 -10.31
C GLU A 5 -6.75 21.71 -9.30
N HIS A 6 -6.95 22.63 -8.36
CA HIS A 6 -6.01 22.88 -7.26
C HIS A 6 -5.86 21.64 -6.36
N SER A 7 -6.97 20.99 -6.03
CA SER A 7 -7.00 19.77 -5.24
C SER A 7 -6.22 18.64 -5.91
N TYR A 8 -6.46 18.36 -7.20
CA TYR A 8 -5.70 17.35 -7.94
C TYR A 8 -4.19 17.66 -8.00
N ARG A 9 -3.80 18.93 -8.18
CA ARG A 9 -2.38 19.33 -8.13
C ARG A 9 -1.77 19.13 -6.75
N HIS A 10 -2.55 19.34 -5.68
CA HIS A 10 -2.10 19.05 -4.33
C HIS A 10 -1.81 17.54 -4.20
N CYS A 11 -2.74 16.67 -4.59
CA CYS A 11 -2.57 15.21 -4.57
C CYS A 11 -1.37 14.75 -5.41
N GLN A 12 -1.14 15.34 -6.59
CA GLN A 12 0.03 15.06 -7.41
C GLN A 12 1.35 15.40 -6.70
N ARG A 13 1.40 16.51 -5.94
CA ARG A 13 2.60 16.88 -5.16
C ARG A 13 2.84 15.88 -4.03
N VAL A 14 1.79 15.49 -3.28
CA VAL A 14 1.88 14.47 -2.25
C VAL A 14 2.41 13.15 -2.83
N ALA A 15 1.80 12.66 -3.91
CA ALA A 15 2.24 11.43 -4.56
C ALA A 15 3.69 11.52 -5.06
N LYS A 16 4.09 12.62 -5.68
CA LYS A 16 5.46 12.83 -6.18
C LYS A 16 6.51 12.79 -5.08
N THR A 17 6.21 13.36 -3.91
CA THR A 17 7.16 13.45 -2.80
C THR A 17 7.21 12.18 -1.96
N GLN A 18 6.09 11.49 -1.78
CA GLN A 18 5.96 10.41 -0.81
C GLN A 18 5.79 9.02 -1.42
N ALA A 19 5.17 8.89 -2.62
CA ALA A 19 4.90 7.60 -3.27
C ALA A 19 6.12 7.03 -4.01
N LYS A 20 7.24 6.89 -3.35
CA LYS A 20 8.57 6.56 -3.92
C LYS A 20 8.61 5.38 -4.89
N ASN A 21 7.78 4.36 -4.70
CA ASN A 21 7.72 3.18 -5.57
C ASN A 21 6.55 3.27 -6.56
N PHE A 22 5.38 3.70 -6.09
CA PHE A 22 4.15 3.74 -6.87
C PHE A 22 4.14 4.82 -7.93
N TYR A 23 4.69 6.02 -7.62
CA TYR A 23 4.62 7.18 -8.50
C TYR A 23 5.22 6.93 -9.90
N TYR A 24 6.28 6.13 -9.97
CA TYR A 24 6.90 5.78 -11.25
C TYR A 24 5.95 5.02 -12.19
N ALA A 25 5.11 4.13 -11.64
CA ALA A 25 4.14 3.38 -12.41
C ALA A 25 3.00 4.27 -12.96
N PHE A 26 2.66 5.37 -12.26
CA PHE A 26 1.57 6.26 -12.65
C PHE A 26 1.82 6.98 -13.98
N PHE A 27 3.09 7.11 -14.42
CA PHE A 27 3.41 7.74 -15.71
C PHE A 27 2.90 6.97 -16.92
N ALA A 28 2.64 5.68 -16.79
CA ALA A 28 2.09 4.85 -17.87
C ALA A 28 0.57 5.04 -18.05
N LEU A 29 -0.12 5.67 -17.08
CA LEU A 29 -1.56 5.88 -17.10
C LEU A 29 -1.97 7.09 -17.94
N PRO A 30 -3.19 7.08 -18.52
CA PRO A 30 -3.86 8.30 -18.99
C PRO A 30 -3.95 9.35 -17.88
N LYS A 31 -3.97 10.65 -18.27
CA LYS A 31 -3.95 11.75 -17.31
C LYS A 31 -5.03 11.62 -16.23
N GLU A 32 -6.26 11.31 -16.63
CA GLU A 32 -7.40 11.21 -15.70
C GLU A 32 -7.20 10.11 -14.64
N LYS A 33 -6.76 8.92 -15.07
CA LYS A 33 -6.47 7.80 -14.17
C LYS A 33 -5.27 8.09 -13.28
N ARG A 34 -4.24 8.75 -13.81
CA ARG A 34 -3.09 9.18 -13.02
C ARG A 34 -3.46 10.19 -11.95
N ASP A 35 -4.31 11.16 -12.27
CA ASP A 35 -4.79 12.16 -11.32
C ASP A 35 -5.63 11.48 -10.21
N ALA A 36 -6.49 10.54 -10.58
CA ALA A 36 -7.27 9.72 -9.66
C ALA A 36 -6.37 8.87 -8.73
N MET A 37 -5.34 8.22 -9.27
CA MET A 37 -4.35 7.49 -8.48
C MET A 37 -3.65 8.37 -7.45
N CYS A 38 -3.31 9.62 -7.82
CA CYS A 38 -2.72 10.56 -6.88
C CYS A 38 -3.70 10.96 -5.78
N ALA A 39 -5.00 11.07 -6.08
CA ALA A 39 -6.03 11.42 -5.11
C ALA A 39 -6.24 10.32 -4.06
N ILE A 40 -6.40 9.05 -4.49
CA ILE A 40 -6.53 7.94 -3.52
C ILE A 40 -5.24 7.71 -2.74
N TYR A 41 -4.07 7.87 -3.38
CA TYR A 41 -2.79 7.78 -2.68
C TYR A 41 -2.66 8.85 -1.58
N ALA A 42 -3.08 10.08 -1.84
CA ALA A 42 -3.06 11.13 -0.83
C ALA A 42 -3.95 10.81 0.38
N PHE A 43 -5.12 10.17 0.16
CA PHE A 43 -5.98 9.68 1.22
C PHE A 43 -5.31 8.60 2.07
N PHE A 44 -4.70 7.59 1.41
CA PHE A 44 -4.00 6.51 2.09
C PHE A 44 -2.82 7.04 2.92
N ARG A 45 -2.00 7.90 2.31
CA ARG A 45 -0.84 8.47 2.99
C ARG A 45 -1.24 9.31 4.20
N TYR A 46 -2.32 10.09 4.10
CA TYR A 46 -2.81 10.86 5.23
C TYR A 46 -3.33 9.96 6.35
N CYS A 47 -3.96 8.83 6.02
CA CYS A 47 -4.37 7.83 7.00
C CYS A 47 -3.17 7.26 7.77
N ASP A 48 -2.07 6.93 7.06
CA ASP A 48 -0.82 6.47 7.69
C ASP A 48 -0.24 7.56 8.61
N ASP A 49 -0.12 8.81 8.13
CA ASP A 49 0.43 9.93 8.90
C ASP A 49 -0.37 10.20 10.19
N LEU A 50 -1.70 9.95 10.20
CA LEU A 50 -2.55 10.11 11.40
C LEU A 50 -2.22 9.14 12.54
N SER A 51 -1.70 7.97 12.22
CA SER A 51 -1.26 6.98 13.20
C SER A 51 0.21 7.14 13.56
N ASP A 52 1.07 7.32 12.55
CA ASP A 52 2.53 7.34 12.73
C ASP A 52 3.04 8.59 13.45
N ASP A 53 2.44 9.77 13.16
CA ASP A 53 2.85 11.06 13.70
C ASP A 53 2.10 11.43 15.01
N ALA A 54 1.24 10.55 15.52
CA ALA A 54 0.45 10.84 16.72
C ALA A 54 1.33 10.82 17.99
N SER A 55 1.02 11.71 18.93
CA SER A 55 1.75 11.84 20.20
C SER A 55 1.51 10.67 21.18
N SER A 56 0.45 9.89 20.96
CA SER A 56 0.08 8.72 21.76
C SER A 56 -0.86 7.80 20.97
N VAL A 57 -0.99 6.54 21.42
CA VAL A 57 -1.94 5.56 20.86
C VAL A 57 -3.38 6.09 20.92
N GLU A 58 -3.75 6.74 22.01
CA GLU A 58 -5.10 7.30 22.16
C GLU A 58 -5.35 8.46 21.19
N ALA A 59 -4.35 9.34 20.98
CA ALA A 59 -4.42 10.40 19.98
C ALA A 59 -4.54 9.82 18.55
N ALA A 60 -3.78 8.78 18.22
CA ALA A 60 -3.87 8.07 16.95
C ALA A 60 -5.30 7.52 16.73
N ARG A 61 -5.86 6.84 17.73
CA ARG A 61 -7.22 6.28 17.68
C ARG A 61 -8.27 7.36 17.43
N GLN A 62 -8.17 8.49 18.14
CA GLN A 62 -9.08 9.62 17.95
C GLN A 62 -8.94 10.23 16.54
N ASN A 63 -7.72 10.35 16.03
CA ASN A 63 -7.47 10.85 14.68
C ASN A 63 -8.07 9.92 13.62
N LEU A 64 -7.89 8.61 13.73
CA LEU A 64 -8.46 7.62 12.82
C LEU A 64 -9.99 7.59 12.89
N HIS A 65 -10.58 7.72 14.08
CA HIS A 65 -12.02 7.85 14.24
C HIS A 65 -12.57 9.10 13.54
N ARG A 66 -11.91 10.26 13.68
CA ARG A 66 -12.28 11.48 12.94
C ARG A 66 -12.13 11.30 11.43
N TRP A 67 -11.07 10.59 11.00
CA TRP A 67 -10.84 10.32 9.58
C TRP A 67 -11.94 9.43 8.98
N ARG A 68 -12.45 8.48 9.75
CA ARG A 68 -13.61 7.66 9.37
C ARG A 68 -14.86 8.53 9.18
N ALA A 69 -15.11 9.50 10.04
CA ALA A 69 -16.23 10.44 9.88
C ALA A 69 -16.06 11.32 8.62
N VAL A 70 -14.83 11.73 8.28
CA VAL A 70 -14.52 12.44 7.03
C VAL A 70 -14.82 11.56 5.81
N LEU A 71 -14.46 10.28 5.85
CA LEU A 71 -14.80 9.32 4.79
C LEU A 71 -16.32 9.19 4.63
N ASP A 72 -17.06 9.06 5.75
CA ASP A 72 -18.52 8.97 5.73
C ASP A 72 -19.15 10.20 5.07
N ALA A 73 -18.69 11.39 5.44
CA ALA A 73 -19.16 12.65 4.86
C ALA A 73 -18.82 12.80 3.38
N ALA A 74 -17.66 12.30 2.95
CA ALA A 74 -17.23 12.30 1.55
C ALA A 74 -18.20 11.49 0.67
N TYR A 75 -18.61 10.31 1.13
CA TYR A 75 -19.57 9.46 0.41
C TYR A 75 -21.02 9.95 0.52
N ALA A 76 -21.37 10.61 1.63
CA ALA A 76 -22.68 11.27 1.77
C ALA A 76 -22.82 12.54 0.93
N GLY A 77 -21.73 13.03 0.33
CA GLY A 77 -21.74 14.27 -0.47
C GLY A 77 -21.75 15.54 0.36
N THR A 78 -21.48 15.47 1.65
CA THR A 78 -21.33 16.60 2.55
C THR A 78 -19.86 17.05 2.59
N ALA A 79 -19.61 18.31 2.97
CA ALA A 79 -18.25 18.86 3.02
C ALA A 79 -17.44 18.23 4.17
N GLY A 80 -16.77 17.11 3.93
CA GLY A 80 -15.95 16.40 4.92
C GLY A 80 -14.83 17.24 5.53
N ALA A 81 -14.34 18.25 4.81
CA ALA A 81 -13.35 19.19 5.29
C ALA A 81 -13.73 19.93 6.59
N ALA A 82 -15.01 20.11 6.84
CA ALA A 82 -15.50 20.76 8.07
C ALA A 82 -15.34 19.89 9.33
N LEU A 83 -15.01 18.61 9.18
CA LEU A 83 -14.90 17.67 10.30
C LEU A 83 -13.49 17.62 10.92
N LEU A 84 -12.47 18.16 10.24
CA LEU A 84 -11.12 18.22 10.79
C LEU A 84 -10.89 19.54 11.51
N PRO A 85 -10.52 19.49 12.79
CA PRO A 85 -10.11 20.69 13.52
C PRO A 85 -8.95 21.40 12.82
N ALA A 86 -8.99 22.72 12.77
CA ALA A 86 -7.96 23.51 12.04
C ALA A 86 -6.55 23.36 12.64
N ASP A 87 -6.46 23.03 13.91
CA ASP A 87 -5.24 22.78 14.68
C ASP A 87 -4.73 21.34 14.58
N GLN A 88 -5.50 20.44 13.98
CA GLN A 88 -5.06 19.06 13.79
C GLN A 88 -3.89 19.00 12.79
N PRO A 89 -2.79 18.31 13.13
CA PRO A 89 -1.69 18.09 12.18
C PRO A 89 -2.19 17.53 10.85
N GLY A 90 -1.79 18.16 9.74
CA GLY A 90 -2.19 17.71 8.40
C GLY A 90 -3.59 18.13 7.94
N ALA A 91 -4.43 18.78 8.76
CA ALA A 91 -5.78 19.21 8.36
C ALA A 91 -5.80 20.06 7.08
N VAL A 92 -4.83 20.95 6.91
CA VAL A 92 -4.69 21.77 5.69
C VAL A 92 -4.46 20.89 4.47
N SER A 93 -3.62 19.85 4.58
CA SER A 93 -3.34 18.91 3.49
C SER A 93 -4.57 18.05 3.18
N ALA A 94 -5.26 17.55 4.21
CA ALA A 94 -6.49 16.77 4.05
C ALA A 94 -7.58 17.60 3.37
N ASN A 95 -7.83 18.83 3.84
CA ASN A 95 -8.83 19.72 3.25
C ASN A 95 -8.50 20.02 1.77
N ALA A 96 -7.22 20.18 1.44
CA ALA A 96 -6.78 20.44 0.07
C ALA A 96 -6.98 19.22 -0.86
N MET A 97 -6.94 17.98 -0.35
CA MET A 97 -7.09 16.77 -1.18
C MET A 97 -8.53 16.29 -1.31
N LEU A 98 -9.42 16.58 -0.35
CA LEU A 98 -10.77 16.02 -0.30
C LEU A 98 -11.61 16.28 -1.55
N PRO A 99 -11.59 17.47 -2.21
CA PRO A 99 -12.34 17.68 -3.45
C PRO A 99 -11.92 16.70 -4.56
N ALA A 100 -10.62 16.43 -4.73
CA ALA A 100 -10.12 15.48 -5.73
C ALA A 100 -10.46 14.03 -5.34
N PHE A 101 -10.37 13.69 -4.07
CA PHE A 101 -10.79 12.39 -3.55
C PHE A 101 -12.27 12.12 -3.82
N ASN A 102 -13.15 13.07 -3.47
CA ASN A 102 -14.60 12.96 -3.68
C ASN A 102 -14.96 12.81 -5.16
N ASP A 103 -14.33 13.59 -6.05
CA ASP A 103 -14.52 13.47 -7.50
C ASP A 103 -14.07 12.07 -7.97
N THR A 104 -12.91 11.61 -7.51
CA THR A 104 -12.34 10.32 -7.89
C THR A 104 -13.24 9.15 -7.48
N VAL A 105 -13.66 9.08 -6.21
CA VAL A 105 -14.44 7.93 -5.74
C VAL A 105 -15.80 7.83 -6.43
N ARG A 106 -16.43 8.96 -6.74
CA ARG A 106 -17.68 9.00 -7.50
C ARG A 106 -17.49 8.61 -8.96
N ARG A 107 -16.48 9.20 -9.62
CA ARG A 107 -16.22 8.99 -11.04
C ARG A 107 -15.85 7.55 -11.38
N PHE A 108 -15.10 6.89 -10.48
CA PHE A 108 -14.64 5.53 -10.66
C PHE A 108 -15.46 4.50 -9.87
N ASN A 109 -16.55 4.90 -9.23
CA ASN A 109 -17.43 4.04 -8.44
C ASN A 109 -16.64 3.17 -7.44
N ILE A 110 -15.69 3.77 -6.70
CA ILE A 110 -14.87 3.03 -5.75
C ILE A 110 -15.70 2.79 -4.48
N PRO A 111 -15.88 1.54 -4.03
CA PRO A 111 -16.61 1.24 -2.80
C PRO A 111 -15.96 1.86 -1.57
N LYS A 112 -16.80 2.41 -0.66
CA LYS A 112 -16.36 3.03 0.59
C LYS A 112 -15.63 2.04 1.50
N GLU A 113 -16.04 0.79 1.45
CA GLU A 113 -15.56 -0.30 2.28
C GLU A 113 -14.05 -0.46 2.19
N TYR A 114 -13.45 -0.26 1.02
CA TYR A 114 -12.00 -0.38 0.85
C TYR A 114 -11.21 0.66 1.63
N PHE A 115 -11.72 1.89 1.72
CA PHE A 115 -11.11 2.96 2.53
C PHE A 115 -11.38 2.75 4.01
N ALA A 116 -12.55 2.23 4.38
CA ALA A 116 -12.90 1.90 5.75
C ALA A 116 -12.02 0.73 6.27
N ASP A 117 -11.75 -0.27 5.42
CA ASP A 117 -10.85 -1.38 5.74
C ASP A 117 -9.42 -0.89 5.97
N LEU A 118 -8.92 0.06 5.16
CA LEU A 118 -7.59 0.64 5.39
C LEU A 118 -7.50 1.34 6.76
N ILE A 119 -8.52 2.14 7.11
CA ILE A 119 -8.56 2.79 8.43
C ILE A 119 -8.56 1.74 9.53
N THR A 120 -9.33 0.65 9.37
CA THR A 120 -9.32 -0.48 10.32
C THR A 120 -7.94 -1.15 10.39
N GLY A 121 -7.24 -1.29 9.26
CA GLY A 121 -5.86 -1.79 9.22
C GLY A 121 -4.89 -0.91 10.03
N ALA A 122 -5.00 0.41 9.88
CA ALA A 122 -4.21 1.35 10.68
C ALA A 122 -4.56 1.29 12.17
N GLU A 123 -5.85 1.08 12.53
CA GLU A 123 -6.27 0.84 13.92
C GLU A 123 -5.67 -0.46 14.48
N MET A 124 -5.56 -1.54 13.66
CA MET A 124 -4.92 -2.79 14.10
C MET A 124 -3.46 -2.57 14.50
N ASP A 125 -2.71 -1.74 13.79
CA ASP A 125 -1.29 -1.47 14.10
C ASP A 125 -1.09 -0.77 15.45
N LEU A 126 -2.13 -0.17 16.03
CA LEU A 126 -2.07 0.41 17.36
C LEU A 126 -2.01 -0.69 18.46
N ASP A 127 -2.74 -1.79 18.26
CA ASP A 127 -2.96 -2.82 19.27
C ASP A 127 -2.22 -4.12 19.00
N VAL A 128 -2.19 -4.56 17.73
CA VAL A 128 -1.67 -5.88 17.35
C VAL A 128 -0.18 -5.77 17.04
N LYS A 129 0.65 -6.47 17.81
CA LYS A 129 2.10 -6.51 17.61
C LYS A 129 2.60 -7.86 17.12
N ARG A 130 1.73 -8.88 17.11
CA ARG A 130 2.03 -10.28 16.74
C ARG A 130 0.83 -10.88 16.02
N TYR A 131 1.12 -11.80 15.12
CA TYR A 131 0.15 -12.63 14.43
C TYR A 131 0.48 -14.09 14.70
N GLU A 132 -0.47 -14.82 15.30
CA GLU A 132 -0.26 -16.21 15.67
C GLU A 132 -0.11 -17.11 14.44
N THR A 133 -0.96 -16.87 13.43
CA THR A 133 -1.04 -17.66 12.21
C THR A 133 -0.93 -16.81 10.96
N PHE A 134 -0.61 -17.44 9.82
CA PHE A 134 -0.67 -16.75 8.54
C PHE A 134 -2.10 -16.26 8.20
N GLU A 135 -3.14 -16.97 8.63
CA GLU A 135 -4.52 -16.52 8.40
C GLU A 135 -4.82 -15.18 9.11
N GLU A 136 -4.32 -14.99 10.32
CA GLU A 136 -4.42 -13.71 11.02
C GLU A 136 -3.65 -12.60 10.30
N LEU A 137 -2.42 -12.90 9.89
CA LEU A 137 -1.60 -11.97 9.08
C LEU A 137 -2.28 -11.64 7.75
N TYR A 138 -2.91 -12.63 7.09
CA TYR A 138 -3.66 -12.41 5.85
C TYR A 138 -4.76 -11.36 6.02
N ARG A 139 -5.52 -11.43 7.10
CA ARG A 139 -6.59 -10.47 7.42
C ARG A 139 -6.05 -9.05 7.60
N TYR A 140 -4.87 -8.92 8.20
CA TYR A 140 -4.17 -7.64 8.27
C TYR A 140 -3.71 -7.17 6.89
N CYS A 141 -3.00 -8.02 6.13
CA CYS A 141 -2.52 -7.70 4.78
C CYS A 141 -3.67 -7.29 3.84
N TYR A 142 -4.84 -7.95 3.95
CA TYR A 142 -6.03 -7.55 3.22
C TYR A 142 -6.39 -6.09 3.51
N ARG A 143 -6.43 -5.70 4.79
CA ARG A 143 -6.85 -4.36 5.21
C ARG A 143 -5.85 -3.25 4.86
N VAL A 144 -4.55 -3.53 4.86
CA VAL A 144 -3.56 -2.48 4.60
C VAL A 144 -3.05 -2.46 3.15
N ALA A 145 -3.31 -3.51 2.36
CA ALA A 145 -2.77 -3.59 0.99
C ALA A 145 -3.79 -4.09 -0.04
N SER A 146 -4.59 -5.14 0.25
CA SER A 146 -5.55 -5.64 -0.73
C SER A 146 -6.67 -4.64 -0.97
N CYS A 147 -7.18 -3.95 0.05
CA CYS A 147 -8.18 -2.89 -0.11
C CYS A 147 -7.65 -1.73 -0.98
N VAL A 148 -6.35 -1.42 -0.91
CA VAL A 148 -5.67 -0.47 -1.81
C VAL A 148 -5.69 -1.00 -3.25
N GLY A 149 -5.29 -2.26 -3.47
CA GLY A 149 -5.33 -2.91 -4.78
C GLY A 149 -6.72 -2.93 -5.38
N LEU A 150 -7.73 -3.25 -4.57
CA LEU A 150 -9.15 -3.23 -4.95
C LEU A 150 -9.61 -1.82 -5.35
N SER A 151 -9.21 -0.78 -4.61
CA SER A 151 -9.48 0.62 -4.99
C SER A 151 -8.82 0.99 -6.34
N VAL A 152 -7.59 0.52 -6.55
CA VAL A 152 -6.80 0.78 -7.76
C VAL A 152 -7.44 0.18 -9.01
N ILE A 153 -7.97 -1.05 -8.94
CA ILE A 153 -8.58 -1.68 -10.12
C ILE A 153 -9.87 -0.99 -10.58
N HIS A 154 -10.58 -0.29 -9.69
CA HIS A 154 -11.70 0.56 -10.09
C HIS A 154 -11.24 1.72 -10.99
N ILE A 155 -10.08 2.33 -10.69
CA ILE A 155 -9.49 3.37 -11.54
C ILE A 155 -8.94 2.76 -12.83
N PHE A 156 -8.29 1.61 -12.75
CA PHE A 156 -7.74 0.94 -13.94
C PHE A 156 -8.85 0.47 -14.88
N GLY A 157 -10.02 0.16 -14.34
CA GLY A 157 -11.12 -0.48 -15.05
C GLY A 157 -10.86 -1.97 -15.22
N PHE A 158 -11.87 -2.79 -15.06
CA PHE A 158 -11.82 -4.24 -15.24
C PHE A 158 -13.09 -4.75 -15.90
N THR A 159 -13.01 -5.91 -16.54
CA THR A 159 -14.09 -6.49 -17.35
C THR A 159 -14.73 -7.70 -16.67
N ASP A 160 -14.11 -8.27 -15.64
CA ASP A 160 -14.54 -9.48 -14.96
C ASP A 160 -14.42 -9.27 -13.44
N GLU A 161 -15.43 -9.64 -12.68
CA GLU A 161 -15.45 -9.57 -11.21
C GLU A 161 -14.36 -10.44 -10.57
N ALA A 162 -13.89 -11.50 -11.25
CA ALA A 162 -12.74 -12.29 -10.83
C ALA A 162 -11.44 -11.45 -10.69
N ALA A 163 -11.38 -10.26 -11.32
CA ALA A 163 -10.29 -9.31 -11.15
C ALA A 163 -10.13 -8.87 -9.70
N LYS A 164 -11.21 -8.81 -8.91
CA LYS A 164 -11.15 -8.44 -7.49
C LYS A 164 -10.32 -9.42 -6.69
N GLN A 165 -10.55 -10.72 -6.86
CA GLN A 165 -9.74 -11.75 -6.19
C GLN A 165 -8.26 -11.65 -6.59
N ARG A 166 -7.96 -11.40 -7.87
CA ARG A 166 -6.58 -11.26 -8.33
C ARG A 166 -5.92 -9.98 -7.82
N ALA A 167 -6.69 -8.89 -7.66
CA ALA A 167 -6.20 -7.65 -7.05
C ALA A 167 -5.93 -7.81 -5.55
N GLU A 168 -6.77 -8.55 -4.84
CA GLU A 168 -6.56 -8.93 -3.45
C GLU A 168 -5.25 -9.72 -3.30
N GLU A 169 -5.05 -10.77 -4.09
CA GLU A 169 -3.83 -11.59 -4.11
C GLU A 169 -2.58 -10.75 -4.43
N CYS A 170 -2.69 -9.78 -5.34
CA CYS A 170 -1.61 -8.83 -5.66
C CYS A 170 -1.27 -7.95 -4.45
N GLY A 171 -2.26 -7.46 -3.73
CA GLY A 171 -2.09 -6.69 -2.49
C GLY A 171 -1.37 -7.51 -1.42
N ILE A 172 -1.78 -8.78 -1.21
CA ILE A 172 -1.09 -9.70 -0.29
C ILE A 172 0.38 -9.86 -0.68
N ALA A 173 0.69 -10.12 -1.98
CA ALA A 173 2.07 -10.27 -2.44
C ALA A 173 2.92 -9.03 -2.14
N PHE A 174 2.36 -7.84 -2.36
CA PHE A 174 3.05 -6.57 -2.08
C PHE A 174 3.30 -6.38 -0.58
N GLN A 175 2.31 -6.69 0.25
CA GLN A 175 2.45 -6.52 1.70
C GLN A 175 3.42 -7.54 2.30
N LEU A 176 3.38 -8.79 1.88
CA LEU A 176 4.39 -9.78 2.27
C LEU A 176 5.81 -9.33 1.88
N THR A 177 5.97 -8.75 0.69
CA THR A 177 7.26 -8.17 0.28
C THR A 177 7.71 -7.02 1.20
N ASN A 178 6.77 -6.16 1.64
CA ASN A 178 7.06 -5.09 2.59
C ASN A 178 7.47 -5.67 3.95
N ILE A 179 6.73 -6.64 4.48
CA ILE A 179 7.03 -7.31 5.75
C ILE A 179 8.43 -7.93 5.72
N LEU A 180 8.76 -8.66 4.64
CA LEU A 180 10.08 -9.28 4.49
C LEU A 180 11.21 -8.25 4.37
N ARG A 181 10.94 -7.07 3.85
CA ARG A 181 11.92 -5.98 3.75
C ARG A 181 12.16 -5.27 5.07
N ASP A 182 11.09 -5.08 5.85
CA ASP A 182 11.06 -4.14 6.96
C ASP A 182 11.17 -4.84 8.34
N VAL A 183 11.59 -6.13 8.39
CA VAL A 183 11.70 -6.92 9.64
C VAL A 183 12.47 -6.17 10.73
N ARG A 184 13.57 -5.50 10.38
CA ARG A 184 14.36 -4.71 11.33
C ARG A 184 13.61 -3.49 11.86
N GLU A 185 13.02 -2.71 10.96
CA GLU A 185 12.29 -1.50 11.32
C GLU A 185 11.07 -1.84 12.18
N ASP A 186 10.36 -2.92 11.84
CA ASP A 186 9.22 -3.42 12.60
C ASP A 186 9.65 -3.90 14.00
N ALA A 187 10.75 -4.64 14.10
CA ALA A 187 11.32 -5.09 15.37
C ALA A 187 11.69 -3.91 16.29
N GLN A 188 12.25 -2.83 15.73
CA GLN A 188 12.56 -1.61 16.49
C GLN A 188 11.31 -0.94 17.09
N MET A 189 10.13 -1.14 16.47
CA MET A 189 8.84 -0.71 17.01
C MET A 189 8.16 -1.77 17.89
N GLY A 190 8.88 -2.86 18.21
CA GLY A 190 8.36 -3.98 18.99
C GLY A 190 7.36 -4.84 18.25
N ARG A 191 7.29 -4.76 16.91
CA ARG A 191 6.36 -5.51 16.04
C ARG A 191 7.07 -6.68 15.37
N ILE A 192 6.38 -7.81 15.25
CA ILE A 192 6.78 -8.96 14.41
C ILE A 192 5.56 -9.37 13.59
N TYR A 193 5.63 -9.12 12.28
CA TYR A 193 4.55 -9.50 11.35
C TYR A 193 4.70 -10.93 10.83
N LEU A 194 5.90 -11.52 10.89
CA LEU A 194 6.08 -12.93 10.54
C LEU A 194 5.23 -13.80 11.46
N PRO A 195 4.44 -14.77 10.94
CA PRO A 195 3.57 -15.61 11.77
C PRO A 195 4.35 -16.36 12.85
N LEU A 196 3.86 -16.33 14.09
CA LEU A 196 4.51 -17.02 15.21
C LEU A 196 4.56 -18.54 14.99
N GLU A 197 3.57 -19.12 14.32
CA GLU A 197 3.58 -20.54 13.92
C GLU A 197 4.79 -20.86 13.03
N ASP A 198 5.17 -19.97 12.11
CA ASP A 198 6.30 -20.15 11.22
C ASP A 198 7.62 -19.91 11.96
N LEU A 199 7.69 -18.90 12.86
CA LEU A 199 8.84 -18.73 13.75
C LEU A 199 9.13 -20.02 14.53
N ARG A 200 8.11 -20.58 15.16
CA ARG A 200 8.25 -21.85 15.92
C ARG A 200 8.65 -23.02 15.03
N ARG A 201 8.05 -23.12 13.83
CA ARG A 201 8.38 -24.16 12.86
C ARG A 201 9.84 -24.18 12.47
N PHE A 202 10.44 -23.01 12.32
CA PHE A 202 11.86 -22.87 11.94
C PHE A 202 12.80 -22.71 13.14
N GLY A 203 12.28 -22.70 14.37
CA GLY A 203 13.10 -22.55 15.58
C GLY A 203 13.75 -21.17 15.70
N VAL A 204 13.06 -20.12 15.29
CA VAL A 204 13.51 -18.73 15.39
C VAL A 204 12.83 -18.05 16.59
N PRO A 205 13.54 -17.77 17.67
CA PRO A 205 12.98 -17.04 18.83
C PRO A 205 12.61 -15.59 18.47
N GLU A 206 11.52 -15.10 19.04
CA GLU A 206 11.12 -13.69 18.88
C GLU A 206 12.18 -12.71 19.38
N GLU A 207 12.84 -13.04 20.49
CA GLU A 207 13.88 -12.24 21.11
C GLU A 207 15.07 -11.99 20.18
N ASP A 208 15.39 -12.97 19.34
CA ASP A 208 16.49 -12.86 18.37
C ASP A 208 16.14 -11.89 17.22
N ILE A 209 14.87 -11.83 16.83
CA ILE A 209 14.38 -10.83 15.88
C ILE A 209 14.36 -9.43 16.50
N LEU A 210 13.82 -9.31 17.72
CA LEU A 210 13.71 -8.03 18.43
C LEU A 210 15.09 -7.44 18.78
N SER A 211 16.07 -8.29 19.10
CA SER A 211 17.44 -7.87 19.39
C SER A 211 18.29 -7.63 18.13
N ALA A 212 17.74 -7.87 16.95
CA ALA A 212 18.43 -7.82 15.65
C ALA A 212 19.64 -8.77 15.54
N HIS A 213 19.56 -9.93 16.19
CA HIS A 213 20.56 -10.99 16.14
C HIS A 213 19.96 -12.32 15.68
N PRO A 214 19.43 -12.38 14.45
CA PRO A 214 18.72 -13.56 13.98
C PRO A 214 19.65 -14.77 13.91
N PRO A 215 19.16 -15.98 14.31
CA PRO A 215 19.93 -17.21 14.18
C PRO A 215 20.05 -17.64 12.71
N PRO A 216 20.97 -18.55 12.36
CA PRO A 216 21.08 -19.06 10.97
C PRO A 216 19.76 -19.59 10.40
N ALA A 217 18.90 -20.19 11.23
CA ALA A 217 17.57 -20.69 10.84
C ALA A 217 16.62 -19.59 10.32
N PHE A 218 16.89 -18.31 10.63
CA PHE A 218 16.13 -17.18 10.09
C PHE A 218 16.15 -17.14 8.56
N VAL A 219 17.25 -17.53 7.92
CA VAL A 219 17.37 -17.57 6.46
C VAL A 219 16.36 -18.57 5.85
N ASP A 220 16.17 -19.72 6.51
CA ASP A 220 15.21 -20.73 6.03
C ASP A 220 13.76 -20.27 6.25
N LEU A 221 13.46 -19.60 7.36
CA LEU A 221 12.19 -18.93 7.60
C LEU A 221 11.91 -17.89 6.49
N MET A 222 12.86 -16.99 6.23
CA MET A 222 12.70 -15.95 5.21
C MET A 222 12.54 -16.53 3.81
N ARG A 223 13.21 -17.63 3.49
CA ARG A 223 13.03 -18.35 2.22
C ARG A 223 11.62 -18.93 2.10
N PHE A 224 11.08 -19.49 3.17
CA PHE A 224 9.71 -20.02 3.21
C PHE A 224 8.69 -18.89 3.00
N GLU A 225 8.83 -17.78 3.70
CA GLU A 225 7.94 -16.62 3.57
C GLU A 225 8.07 -15.93 2.19
N SER A 226 9.28 -15.90 1.63
CA SER A 226 9.52 -15.40 0.29
C SER A 226 8.81 -16.27 -0.76
N GLN A 227 8.83 -17.60 -0.61
CA GLN A 227 8.09 -18.50 -1.48
C GLN A 227 6.57 -18.26 -1.38
N ARG A 228 6.05 -18.04 -0.17
CA ARG A 228 4.64 -17.65 0.04
C ARG A 228 4.31 -16.36 -0.73
N ALA A 229 5.17 -15.36 -0.69
CA ALA A 229 4.97 -14.13 -1.47
C ALA A 229 5.00 -14.39 -2.98
N HIS A 230 5.93 -15.22 -3.48
CA HIS A 230 5.97 -15.63 -4.89
C HIS A 230 4.67 -16.32 -5.34
N ASP A 231 4.12 -17.21 -4.52
CA ASP A 231 2.87 -17.90 -4.83
C ASP A 231 1.70 -16.90 -5.01
N TYR A 232 1.66 -15.82 -4.21
CA TYR A 232 0.67 -14.75 -4.38
C TYR A 232 0.94 -13.90 -5.62
N TYR A 233 2.21 -13.62 -5.99
CA TYR A 233 2.53 -13.00 -7.28
C TYR A 233 2.01 -13.83 -8.44
N ASP A 234 2.23 -15.14 -8.41
CA ASP A 234 1.81 -16.04 -9.50
C ASP A 234 0.27 -16.11 -9.59
N LYS A 235 -0.45 -16.22 -8.47
CA LYS A 235 -1.92 -16.16 -8.42
C LYS A 235 -2.46 -14.85 -9.00
N SER A 236 -1.77 -13.73 -8.77
CA SER A 236 -2.21 -12.41 -9.22
C SER A 236 -1.92 -12.10 -10.70
N ARG A 237 -1.05 -12.85 -11.38
CA ARG A 237 -0.67 -12.61 -12.80
C ARG A 237 -1.85 -12.48 -13.77
N PRO A 238 -2.94 -13.28 -13.66
CA PRO A 238 -4.09 -13.15 -14.57
C PRO A 238 -4.72 -11.75 -14.54
N LEU A 239 -4.57 -10.98 -13.46
CA LEU A 239 -5.08 -9.61 -13.35
C LEU A 239 -4.64 -8.71 -14.52
N LEU A 240 -3.43 -8.92 -15.06
CA LEU A 240 -2.90 -8.17 -16.20
C LEU A 240 -3.79 -8.25 -17.44
N HIS A 241 -4.55 -9.32 -17.59
CA HIS A 241 -5.46 -9.52 -18.73
C HIS A 241 -6.92 -9.13 -18.41
N MET A 242 -7.25 -8.91 -17.14
CA MET A 242 -8.59 -8.59 -16.67
C MET A 242 -8.83 -7.07 -16.57
N ILE A 243 -7.77 -6.27 -16.50
CA ILE A 243 -7.88 -4.80 -16.46
C ILE A 243 -7.82 -4.18 -17.85
N HIS A 244 -8.31 -2.95 -17.98
CA HIS A 244 -8.30 -2.22 -19.25
C HIS A 244 -6.88 -2.04 -19.80
N ALA A 245 -6.74 -2.14 -21.11
CA ALA A 245 -5.46 -2.13 -21.82
C ALA A 245 -4.63 -0.85 -21.54
N ASP A 246 -5.30 0.30 -21.38
CA ASP A 246 -4.66 1.59 -21.10
C ASP A 246 -4.01 1.69 -19.70
N SER A 247 -4.34 0.77 -18.80
CA SER A 247 -3.82 0.70 -17.42
C SER A 247 -2.87 -0.48 -17.20
N ARG A 248 -2.83 -1.43 -18.13
CA ARG A 248 -2.05 -2.67 -18.01
C ARG A 248 -0.57 -2.41 -17.73
N GLU A 249 0.04 -1.50 -18.47
CA GLU A 249 1.47 -1.22 -18.33
C GLU A 249 1.81 -0.55 -16.97
N ALA A 250 0.87 0.15 -16.37
CA ALA A 250 1.05 0.67 -15.01
C ALA A 250 1.05 -0.46 -13.96
N LEU A 251 0.16 -1.44 -14.12
CA LEU A 251 0.15 -2.62 -13.24
C LEU A 251 1.41 -3.47 -13.43
N VAL A 252 1.86 -3.67 -14.68
CA VAL A 252 3.14 -4.35 -14.99
C VAL A 252 4.29 -3.66 -14.24
N ALA A 253 4.36 -2.32 -14.32
CA ALA A 253 5.41 -1.57 -13.63
C ALA A 253 5.36 -1.75 -12.10
N LEU A 254 4.18 -1.73 -11.49
CA LEU A 254 4.01 -1.97 -10.05
C LEU A 254 4.50 -3.36 -9.67
N MET A 255 4.05 -4.40 -10.40
CA MET A 255 4.46 -5.78 -10.14
C MET A 255 5.96 -5.98 -10.35
N GLU A 256 6.56 -5.42 -11.42
CA GLU A 256 8.01 -5.50 -11.67
C GLU A 256 8.83 -4.83 -10.56
N ILE A 257 8.38 -3.69 -10.03
CA ILE A 257 9.05 -2.98 -8.93
C ILE A 257 9.02 -3.81 -7.65
N TYR A 258 7.83 -4.28 -7.23
CA TYR A 258 7.68 -5.01 -5.97
C TYR A 258 8.27 -6.42 -6.03
N HIS A 259 8.01 -7.16 -7.10
CA HIS A 259 8.63 -8.48 -7.30
C HIS A 259 10.16 -8.39 -7.45
N GLY A 260 10.65 -7.32 -8.11
CA GLY A 260 12.08 -7.03 -8.17
C GLY A 260 12.69 -6.70 -6.80
N LEU A 261 11.91 -6.10 -5.89
CA LEU A 261 12.33 -5.86 -4.51
C LEU A 261 12.44 -7.18 -3.73
N LEU A 262 11.44 -8.07 -3.85
CA LEU A 262 11.48 -9.40 -3.23
C LEU A 262 12.72 -10.18 -3.68
N LYS A 263 12.96 -10.27 -5.00
CA LYS A 263 14.17 -10.91 -5.55
C LYS A 263 15.46 -10.28 -5.03
N LYS A 264 15.48 -8.98 -4.79
CA LYS A 264 16.67 -8.33 -4.22
C LYS A 264 16.89 -8.69 -2.76
N ILE A 265 15.82 -8.88 -1.97
CA ILE A 265 15.90 -9.40 -0.60
C ILE A 265 16.52 -10.81 -0.62
N GLU A 266 16.04 -11.69 -1.49
CA GLU A 266 16.61 -13.03 -1.67
C GLU A 266 18.11 -13.01 -2.07
N HIS A 267 18.46 -12.19 -3.06
CA HIS A 267 19.84 -12.06 -3.53
C HIS A 267 20.80 -11.45 -2.50
N SER A 268 20.27 -10.73 -1.49
CA SER A 268 21.09 -10.28 -0.36
C SER A 268 21.31 -11.37 0.69
N GLY A 269 20.85 -12.60 0.45
CA GLY A 269 20.88 -13.66 1.48
C GLY A 269 19.92 -13.38 2.63
N PHE A 270 18.86 -12.60 2.40
CA PHE A 270 17.91 -12.13 3.41
C PHE A 270 18.55 -11.26 4.52
N ASP A 271 19.66 -10.60 4.19
CA ASP A 271 20.29 -9.65 5.12
C ASP A 271 19.50 -8.33 5.18
N VAL A 272 18.38 -8.38 5.91
CA VAL A 272 17.47 -7.24 6.14
C VAL A 272 17.80 -6.48 7.42
N PHE A 273 18.68 -7.04 8.28
CA PHE A 273 19.10 -6.40 9.52
C PHE A 273 20.27 -5.44 9.33
N ALA A 274 21.22 -5.70 8.41
CA ALA A 274 22.33 -4.79 8.16
C ALA A 274 21.88 -3.48 7.52
N ARG A 275 20.95 -3.56 6.55
CA ARG A 275 20.41 -2.39 5.85
C ARG A 275 19.06 -2.66 5.22
N ARG A 276 18.22 -1.65 5.16
CA ARG A 276 16.95 -1.71 4.45
C ARG A 276 17.16 -1.94 2.95
N VAL A 277 16.65 -3.03 2.42
CA VAL A 277 16.77 -3.36 1.00
C VAL A 277 15.86 -2.46 0.16
N SER A 278 16.38 -1.86 -0.90
CA SER A 278 15.59 -1.02 -1.81
C SER A 278 16.06 -1.16 -3.25
N LEU A 279 15.15 -1.01 -4.20
CA LEU A 279 15.52 -0.92 -5.62
C LEU A 279 16.18 0.44 -5.91
N PRO A 280 17.29 0.48 -6.66
CA PRO A 280 17.90 1.74 -7.07
C PRO A 280 16.92 2.60 -7.88
N THR A 281 16.99 3.91 -7.70
CA THR A 281 16.11 4.86 -8.40
C THR A 281 16.19 4.73 -9.93
N TRP A 282 17.40 4.52 -10.48
CA TRP A 282 17.57 4.33 -11.92
C TRP A 282 16.84 3.09 -12.45
N LYS A 283 16.78 1.99 -11.66
CA LYS A 283 16.07 0.77 -12.05
C LYS A 283 14.56 1.01 -12.09
N LYS A 284 14.00 1.72 -11.10
CA LYS A 284 12.58 2.13 -11.09
C LYS A 284 12.26 3.04 -12.27
N ALA A 285 13.13 4.02 -12.56
CA ALA A 285 12.99 4.91 -13.71
C ALA A 285 13.01 4.13 -15.04
N LEU A 286 13.90 3.15 -15.18
CA LEU A 286 13.96 2.30 -16.38
C LEU A 286 12.68 1.48 -16.57
N ILE A 287 12.11 0.89 -15.50
CA ILE A 287 10.82 0.19 -15.55
C ILE A 287 9.73 1.16 -16.01
N ALA A 288 9.65 2.36 -15.41
CA ALA A 288 8.67 3.37 -15.78
C ALA A 288 8.79 3.79 -17.27
N ILE A 289 9.99 4.03 -17.77
CA ILE A 289 10.23 4.40 -19.18
C ILE A 289 9.75 3.28 -20.10
N LYS A 290 10.12 2.03 -19.81
CA LYS A 290 9.67 0.86 -20.60
C LYS A 290 8.15 0.76 -20.62
N SER A 291 7.48 0.93 -19.47
CA SER A 291 6.02 0.87 -19.37
C SER A 291 5.35 2.02 -20.12
N VAL A 292 5.88 3.25 -20.08
CA VAL A 292 5.37 4.37 -20.85
C VAL A 292 5.50 4.12 -22.37
N LEU A 293 6.64 3.59 -22.82
CA LEU A 293 6.85 3.28 -24.24
C LEU A 293 5.91 2.18 -24.73
N ARG A 294 5.69 1.12 -23.94
CA ARG A 294 4.73 0.04 -24.24
C ARG A 294 3.29 0.56 -24.26
N SER A 295 2.90 1.39 -23.26
CA SER A 295 1.58 2.00 -23.21
C SER A 295 1.27 2.86 -24.44
N ARG A 296 2.26 3.58 -24.99
CA ARG A 296 2.09 4.37 -26.22
C ARG A 296 1.95 3.53 -27.49
N ARG A 297 2.55 2.34 -27.52
CA ARG A 297 2.46 1.42 -28.68
C ARG A 297 1.11 0.67 -28.70
N ASN A 298 0.46 0.55 -27.55
CA ASN A 298 -0.79 -0.20 -27.37
C ASN A 298 -2.03 0.70 -27.43
N ARG A 299 -1.85 2.03 -27.61
CA ARG A 299 -2.88 3.04 -27.90
C ARG A 299 -2.98 3.31 -29.39
#